data_c32e7900758f35842ee12ad7c325cdcd
#
_entry.id   c32e7900758f35842ee12ad7c325cdcd
#
_cell.length_a   1.000
_cell.length_b   1.000
_cell.length_c   1.000
_cell.angle_alpha   90.00
_cell.angle_beta   90.00
_cell.angle_gamma   90.00
#
_symmetry.space_group_name_H-M   'P 1'
#
loop_
_entity.id
_entity.type
_entity.pdbx_description
1 polymer ?
#
loop_
_entity_poly.entity_id
_entity_poly.type
_entity_poly.pdbx_seq_one_letter_code
_entity_poly.pdbx_strand_id
1 'polypeptide(L)'
;MNAPRRSVLILGANGRFGHAAVLAFASAGWRVLAQVRRVPGTPWPAAVSYVATPLPETDALAAQAAGASVVVHAVNPPYTAWREQVLPLARLGMALAQRLDATFMLPGNVYNFGAAMPALLTETTPELPSGEKGQIRCELEAEMAARAGQGLHSVVLRAGDFFGAGTGSWMDQAMVKSIAKGKLVYPGPLNVPHAWAYLPDLARAFVAVAERPRVQGFERLHFAGHTLTGAQLLDAIEAAAAGLGLRPATGFRRGGMPWALIRLGGLVWPMWRSLAEMSYLWRVPHALSGAALAQRVGALPSTLLHDALRCSLIDLGHAPALKAELLPT
;
A
#
# COMPACT_ATOMS: atom_id res chain seq x y z
N MET A 1 -18.25 -8.15 -31.99
CA MET A 1 -18.32 -6.92 -31.17
C MET A 1 -17.47 -7.19 -29.93
N ASN A 2 -16.32 -6.49 -29.75
CA ASN A 2 -15.52 -6.64 -28.53
C ASN A 2 -16.33 -6.12 -27.34
N ALA A 3 -16.42 -6.91 -26.25
CA ALA A 3 -17.03 -6.45 -25.00
C ALA A 3 -16.41 -5.12 -24.58
N PRO A 4 -17.18 -4.16 -24.03
CA PRO A 4 -16.64 -2.89 -23.59
C PRO A 4 -15.50 -3.15 -22.59
N ARG A 5 -14.32 -2.58 -22.89
CA ARG A 5 -13.11 -2.76 -22.07
C ARG A 5 -13.36 -2.17 -20.68
N ARG A 6 -13.22 -2.99 -19.63
CA ARG A 6 -13.36 -2.52 -18.23
C ARG A 6 -12.44 -1.31 -17.99
N SER A 7 -12.91 -0.31 -17.29
CA SER A 7 -12.17 0.93 -17.04
C SER A 7 -12.04 1.22 -15.55
N VAL A 8 -10.87 1.68 -15.12
CA VAL A 8 -10.55 2.06 -13.74
C VAL A 8 -9.98 3.47 -13.70
N LEU A 9 -10.43 4.26 -12.73
CA LEU A 9 -9.81 5.53 -12.37
C LEU A 9 -8.93 5.34 -11.14
N ILE A 10 -7.65 5.69 -11.23
CA ILE A 10 -6.70 5.60 -10.12
C ILE A 10 -6.36 7.01 -9.66
N LEU A 11 -6.84 7.40 -8.48
CA LEU A 11 -6.56 8.67 -7.84
C LEU A 11 -5.21 8.59 -7.12
N GLY A 12 -4.33 9.57 -7.35
CA GLY A 12 -2.99 9.57 -6.78
C GLY A 12 -2.04 8.57 -7.44
N ALA A 13 -2.16 8.38 -8.74
CA ALA A 13 -1.44 7.38 -9.54
C ALA A 13 0.10 7.48 -9.47
N ASN A 14 0.68 8.66 -9.19
CA ASN A 14 2.11 8.85 -8.99
C ASN A 14 2.63 8.38 -7.61
N GLY A 15 1.74 8.06 -6.67
CA GLY A 15 2.11 7.45 -5.39
C GLY A 15 2.56 5.99 -5.57
N ARG A 16 3.31 5.42 -4.62
CA ARG A 16 3.82 4.05 -4.72
C ARG A 16 2.74 3.02 -5.01
N PHE A 17 1.69 2.98 -4.18
CA PHE A 17 0.57 2.06 -4.41
C PHE A 17 -0.19 2.42 -5.69
N GLY A 18 -0.42 3.72 -5.96
CA GLY A 18 -1.07 4.19 -7.19
C GLY A 18 -0.33 3.72 -8.43
N HIS A 19 1.00 3.83 -8.45
CA HIS A 19 1.84 3.34 -9.55
C HIS A 19 1.74 1.82 -9.72
N ALA A 20 1.83 1.06 -8.64
CA ALA A 20 1.66 -0.40 -8.69
C ALA A 20 0.26 -0.79 -9.22
N ALA A 21 -0.79 -0.08 -8.77
CA ALA A 21 -2.16 -0.30 -9.25
C ALA A 21 -2.31 0.02 -10.75
N VAL A 22 -1.72 1.13 -11.23
CA VAL A 22 -1.70 1.45 -12.68
C VAL A 22 -1.13 0.29 -13.49
N LEU A 23 0.03 -0.22 -13.09
CA LEU A 23 0.68 -1.32 -13.81
C LEU A 23 -0.13 -2.62 -13.73
N ALA A 24 -0.67 -2.96 -12.55
CA ALA A 24 -1.45 -4.19 -12.37
C ALA A 24 -2.75 -4.18 -13.21
N PHE A 25 -3.52 -3.09 -13.17
CA PHE A 25 -4.75 -2.96 -13.97
C PHE A 25 -4.45 -2.93 -15.46
N ALA A 26 -3.39 -2.22 -15.90
CA ALA A 26 -2.98 -2.20 -17.30
C ALA A 26 -2.58 -3.60 -17.80
N SER A 27 -1.79 -4.35 -17.01
CA SER A 27 -1.39 -5.73 -17.34
C SER A 27 -2.57 -6.69 -17.39
N ALA A 28 -3.63 -6.46 -16.60
CA ALA A 28 -4.87 -7.21 -16.63
C ALA A 28 -5.81 -6.79 -17.79
N GLY A 29 -5.36 -5.92 -18.68
CA GLY A 29 -6.11 -5.52 -19.87
C GLY A 29 -7.17 -4.43 -19.63
N TRP A 30 -7.21 -3.80 -18.45
CA TRP A 30 -8.10 -2.68 -18.18
C TRP A 30 -7.66 -1.40 -18.92
N ARG A 31 -8.62 -0.56 -19.28
CA ARG A 31 -8.35 0.84 -19.61
C ARG A 31 -8.11 1.58 -18.30
N VAL A 32 -6.92 2.15 -18.13
CA VAL A 32 -6.53 2.84 -16.90
C VAL A 32 -6.55 4.36 -17.12
N LEU A 33 -7.30 5.06 -16.27
CA LEU A 33 -7.30 6.51 -16.16
C LEU A 33 -6.48 6.88 -14.92
N ALA A 34 -5.28 7.37 -15.13
CA ALA A 34 -4.32 7.66 -14.07
C ALA A 34 -4.37 9.14 -13.70
N GLN A 35 -5.04 9.47 -12.59
CA GLN A 35 -5.08 10.85 -12.10
C GLN A 35 -3.73 11.22 -11.49
N VAL A 36 -3.11 12.25 -12.04
CA VAL A 36 -1.78 12.73 -11.67
C VAL A 36 -1.74 14.25 -11.56
N ARG A 37 -0.94 14.78 -10.64
CA ARG A 37 -0.65 16.22 -10.57
C ARG A 37 0.44 16.65 -11.57
N ARG A 38 1.28 15.72 -11.98
CA ARG A 38 2.34 15.90 -12.99
C ARG A 38 2.51 14.60 -13.75
N VAL A 39 2.66 14.67 -15.06
CA VAL A 39 2.97 13.50 -15.88
C VAL A 39 4.35 12.98 -15.50
N PRO A 40 4.52 11.67 -15.23
CA PRO A 40 5.82 11.10 -14.88
C PRO A 40 6.78 11.16 -16.07
N GLY A 41 8.08 11.23 -15.79
CA GLY A 41 9.11 11.27 -16.82
C GLY A 41 9.24 9.96 -17.61
N THR A 42 8.92 8.82 -16.98
CA THR A 42 8.86 7.51 -17.66
C THR A 42 7.41 7.26 -18.08
N PRO A 43 7.13 7.06 -19.37
CA PRO A 43 5.78 6.81 -19.85
C PRO A 43 5.26 5.47 -19.35
N TRP A 44 3.96 5.43 -19.03
CA TRP A 44 3.25 4.19 -18.72
C TRP A 44 2.85 3.45 -20.00
N PRO A 45 2.42 2.17 -19.86
CA PRO A 45 1.91 1.37 -21.00
C PRO A 45 0.80 2.09 -21.79
N ALA A 46 0.64 1.78 -23.06
CA ALA A 46 -0.34 2.42 -23.97
C ALA A 46 -1.81 2.31 -23.50
N ALA A 47 -2.13 1.36 -22.62
CA ALA A 47 -3.47 1.23 -22.03
C ALA A 47 -3.79 2.30 -20.96
N VAL A 48 -2.81 3.14 -20.59
CA VAL A 48 -2.93 4.15 -19.54
C VAL A 48 -3.09 5.54 -20.14
N SER A 49 -4.16 6.22 -19.75
CA SER A 49 -4.40 7.63 -20.09
C SER A 49 -4.15 8.50 -18.88
N TYR A 50 -3.42 9.60 -19.03
CA TYR A 50 -3.18 10.57 -17.97
C TYR A 50 -4.40 11.48 -17.79
N VAL A 51 -4.76 11.74 -16.53
CA VAL A 51 -5.80 12.69 -16.15
C VAL A 51 -5.18 13.70 -15.20
N ALA A 52 -4.96 14.94 -15.69
CA ALA A 52 -4.31 16.00 -14.92
C ALA A 52 -5.29 16.82 -14.08
N THR A 53 -6.60 16.57 -14.19
CA THR A 53 -7.65 17.26 -13.44
C THR A 53 -7.48 17.02 -11.94
N PRO A 54 -7.41 18.08 -11.12
CA PRO A 54 -7.30 17.96 -9.66
C PRO A 54 -8.51 17.24 -9.05
N LEU A 55 -8.29 16.46 -7.97
CA LEU A 55 -9.36 15.73 -7.29
C LEU A 55 -10.54 16.64 -6.81
N PRO A 56 -10.34 17.87 -6.34
CA PRO A 56 -11.47 18.75 -5.99
C PRO A 56 -12.41 19.10 -7.15
N GLU A 57 -11.94 19.03 -8.39
CA GLU A 57 -12.75 19.25 -9.59
C GLU A 57 -13.52 17.97 -9.98
N THR A 58 -14.33 17.46 -9.05
CA THR A 58 -14.99 16.14 -9.16
C THR A 58 -15.89 16.04 -10.38
N ASP A 59 -16.54 17.12 -10.83
CA ASP A 59 -17.44 17.12 -11.98
C ASP A 59 -16.66 16.92 -13.29
N ALA A 60 -15.59 17.70 -13.46
CA ALA A 60 -14.70 17.56 -14.62
C ALA A 60 -14.02 16.20 -14.64
N LEU A 61 -13.60 15.71 -13.46
CA LEU A 61 -12.96 14.41 -13.32
C LEU A 61 -13.95 13.26 -13.63
N ALA A 62 -15.21 13.36 -13.20
CA ALA A 62 -16.26 12.40 -13.52
C ALA A 62 -16.54 12.35 -15.02
N ALA A 63 -16.61 13.51 -15.70
CA ALA A 63 -16.79 13.56 -17.14
C ALA A 63 -15.66 12.87 -17.90
N GLN A 64 -14.40 13.09 -17.50
CA GLN A 64 -13.23 12.44 -18.11
C GLN A 64 -13.14 10.94 -17.80
N ALA A 65 -13.66 10.52 -16.65
CA ALA A 65 -13.67 9.14 -16.19
C ALA A 65 -14.97 8.40 -16.50
N ALA A 66 -15.82 8.95 -17.34
CA ALA A 66 -17.10 8.34 -17.72
C ALA A 66 -16.91 6.89 -18.18
N GLY A 67 -17.72 5.98 -17.61
CA GLY A 67 -17.63 4.54 -17.84
C GLY A 67 -16.58 3.81 -17.01
N ALA A 68 -15.87 4.48 -16.10
CA ALA A 68 -15.05 3.79 -15.10
C ALA A 68 -15.95 3.04 -14.10
N SER A 69 -15.75 1.74 -13.97
CA SER A 69 -16.49 0.87 -13.04
C SER A 69 -15.80 0.74 -11.67
N VAL A 70 -14.58 1.23 -11.55
CA VAL A 70 -13.77 1.19 -10.33
C VAL A 70 -13.05 2.52 -10.15
N VAL A 71 -13.02 3.01 -8.91
CA VAL A 71 -12.20 4.13 -8.47
C VAL A 71 -11.26 3.64 -7.37
N VAL A 72 -9.96 3.57 -7.66
CA VAL A 72 -8.93 3.24 -6.66
C VAL A 72 -8.44 4.53 -6.01
N HIS A 73 -8.63 4.68 -4.71
CA HIS A 73 -8.20 5.85 -3.95
C HIS A 73 -6.80 5.60 -3.35
N ALA A 74 -5.75 5.94 -4.10
CA ALA A 74 -4.36 5.82 -3.68
C ALA A 74 -3.77 7.15 -3.16
N VAL A 75 -4.62 8.16 -2.94
CA VAL A 75 -4.18 9.46 -2.39
C VAL A 75 -3.84 9.29 -0.91
N ASN A 76 -2.60 9.60 -0.57
CA ASN A 76 -2.13 9.54 0.81
C ASN A 76 -1.31 10.80 1.12
N PRO A 77 -1.82 11.75 1.91
CA PRO A 77 -1.08 12.93 2.31
C PRO A 77 0.06 12.58 3.28
N PRO A 78 1.04 13.48 3.52
CA PRO A 78 2.06 13.29 4.55
C PRO A 78 1.42 13.06 5.93
N TYR A 79 2.04 12.26 6.79
CA TYR A 79 1.53 11.93 8.12
C TYR A 79 1.18 13.14 8.99
N THR A 80 1.91 14.24 8.81
CA THR A 80 1.67 15.52 9.52
C THR A 80 0.40 16.24 9.09
N ALA A 81 -0.18 15.85 7.95
CA ALA A 81 -1.42 16.45 7.41
C ALA A 81 -2.61 15.47 7.43
N TRP A 82 -2.49 14.31 8.07
CA TRP A 82 -3.53 13.28 8.04
C TRP A 82 -4.84 13.76 8.66
N ARG A 83 -4.78 14.43 9.82
CA ARG A 83 -5.97 14.95 10.50
C ARG A 83 -6.82 15.85 9.61
N GLU A 84 -6.18 16.71 8.84
CA GLU A 84 -6.87 17.71 8.02
C GLU A 84 -7.22 17.20 6.63
N GLN A 85 -6.49 16.21 6.09
CA GLN A 85 -6.58 15.90 4.66
C GLN A 85 -7.13 14.52 4.34
N VAL A 86 -6.97 13.50 5.19
CA VAL A 86 -7.36 12.12 4.82
C VAL A 86 -8.86 12.03 4.57
N LEU A 87 -9.69 12.44 5.53
CA LEU A 87 -11.14 12.35 5.38
C LEU A 87 -11.68 13.27 4.26
N PRO A 88 -11.31 14.56 4.16
CA PRO A 88 -11.75 15.39 3.05
C PRO A 88 -11.40 14.82 1.67
N LEU A 89 -10.16 14.36 1.46
CA LEU A 89 -9.75 13.79 0.18
C LEU A 89 -10.48 12.48 -0.13
N ALA A 90 -10.70 11.63 0.87
CA ALA A 90 -11.45 10.40 0.69
C ALA A 90 -12.93 10.68 0.36
N ARG A 91 -13.54 11.69 0.99
CA ARG A 91 -14.92 12.14 0.67
C ARG A 91 -15.08 12.54 -0.77
N LEU A 92 -14.11 13.28 -1.34
CA LEU A 92 -14.10 13.60 -2.76
C LEU A 92 -14.03 12.36 -3.64
N GLY A 93 -13.17 11.39 -3.27
CA GLY A 93 -13.06 10.11 -3.98
C GLY A 93 -14.34 9.27 -3.91
N MET A 94 -14.98 9.22 -2.73
CA MET A 94 -16.27 8.51 -2.54
C MET A 94 -17.40 9.16 -3.35
N ALA A 95 -17.51 10.48 -3.32
CA ALA A 95 -18.50 11.21 -4.11
C ALA A 95 -18.30 10.99 -5.62
N LEU A 96 -17.05 10.98 -6.07
CA LEU A 96 -16.71 10.68 -7.46
C LEU A 96 -17.11 9.24 -7.84
N ALA A 97 -16.84 8.26 -6.98
CA ALA A 97 -17.24 6.88 -7.21
C ALA A 97 -18.78 6.71 -7.28
N GLN A 98 -19.53 7.37 -6.38
CA GLN A 98 -21.00 7.39 -6.41
C GLN A 98 -21.52 8.01 -7.73
N ARG A 99 -20.93 9.13 -8.16
CA ARG A 99 -21.32 9.79 -9.42
C ARG A 99 -21.06 8.94 -10.66
N LEU A 100 -20.01 8.13 -10.65
CA LEU A 100 -19.65 7.20 -11.73
C LEU A 100 -20.40 5.86 -11.64
N ASP A 101 -21.20 5.63 -10.62
CA ASP A 101 -21.73 4.30 -10.26
C ASP A 101 -20.62 3.24 -10.20
N ALA A 102 -19.46 3.60 -9.67
CA ALA A 102 -18.25 2.79 -9.59
C ALA A 102 -18.01 2.24 -8.18
N THR A 103 -17.29 1.13 -8.08
CA THR A 103 -16.79 0.63 -6.80
C THR A 103 -15.62 1.47 -6.32
N PHE A 104 -15.74 2.06 -5.14
CA PHE A 104 -14.64 2.75 -4.45
C PHE A 104 -13.75 1.73 -3.75
N MET A 105 -12.44 1.71 -4.07
CA MET A 105 -11.49 0.77 -3.49
C MET A 105 -10.37 1.52 -2.75
N LEU A 106 -10.15 1.16 -1.48
CA LEU A 106 -9.18 1.83 -0.59
C LEU A 106 -8.12 0.84 -0.10
N PRO A 107 -6.81 1.15 -0.22
CA PRO A 107 -5.78 0.42 0.51
C PRO A 107 -5.84 0.78 2.00
N GLY A 108 -6.13 -0.22 2.82
CA GLY A 108 -6.14 -0.12 4.28
C GLY A 108 -4.80 -0.53 4.90
N ASN A 109 -4.71 -0.36 6.21
CA ASN A 109 -3.58 -0.79 7.03
C ASN A 109 -4.07 -1.39 8.35
N VAL A 110 -3.15 -1.66 9.28
CA VAL A 110 -3.46 -2.27 10.59
C VAL A 110 -3.61 -1.25 11.74
N TYR A 111 -3.57 0.04 11.46
CA TYR A 111 -3.60 1.08 12.51
C TYR A 111 -4.91 1.13 13.29
N ASN A 112 -6.01 0.68 12.67
CA ASN A 112 -7.32 0.54 13.29
C ASN A 112 -7.30 -0.31 14.55
N PHE A 113 -6.41 -1.31 14.64
CA PHE A 113 -6.40 -2.30 15.72
C PHE A 113 -5.62 -1.84 16.96
N GLY A 114 -4.72 -0.86 16.82
CA GLY A 114 -3.97 -0.31 17.93
C GLY A 114 -2.97 -1.28 18.59
N ALA A 115 -2.46 -0.90 19.77
CA ALA A 115 -1.40 -1.64 20.47
C ALA A 115 -1.90 -2.92 21.17
N ALA A 116 -3.21 -3.08 21.35
CA ALA A 116 -3.82 -4.27 21.97
C ALA A 116 -4.27 -5.33 20.93
N MET A 117 -3.86 -5.19 19.67
CA MET A 117 -4.26 -6.11 18.62
C MET A 117 -3.77 -7.55 18.89
N PRO A 118 -4.56 -8.59 18.53
CA PRO A 118 -4.12 -9.98 18.61
C PRO A 118 -3.07 -10.30 17.53
N ALA A 119 -2.35 -11.41 17.72
CA ALA A 119 -1.33 -11.85 16.78
C ALA A 119 -1.86 -12.19 15.37
N LEU A 120 -3.12 -12.56 15.24
CA LEU A 120 -3.80 -12.78 13.95
C LEU A 120 -5.01 -11.86 13.84
N LEU A 121 -4.99 -11.00 12.83
CA LEU A 121 -6.06 -10.05 12.51
C LEU A 121 -7.00 -10.65 11.47
N THR A 122 -8.28 -10.62 11.77
CA THR A 122 -9.36 -10.99 10.86
C THR A 122 -10.27 -9.79 10.61
N GLU A 123 -11.17 -9.89 9.66
CA GLU A 123 -12.12 -8.82 9.32
C GLU A 123 -13.10 -8.52 10.47
N THR A 124 -13.23 -9.44 11.43
CA THR A 124 -14.06 -9.30 12.64
C THR A 124 -13.28 -8.91 13.89
N THR A 125 -11.95 -8.76 13.80
CA THR A 125 -11.14 -8.30 14.92
C THR A 125 -11.60 -6.90 15.35
N PRO A 126 -11.84 -6.65 16.66
CA PRO A 126 -12.26 -5.33 17.16
C PRO A 126 -11.24 -4.24 16.82
N GLU A 127 -11.73 -3.10 16.39
CA GLU A 127 -10.92 -1.91 16.11
C GLU A 127 -10.74 -1.09 17.40
N LEU A 128 -9.52 -1.07 17.94
CA LEU A 128 -9.15 -0.39 19.19
C LEU A 128 -7.93 0.50 18.96
N PRO A 129 -8.06 1.58 18.19
CA PRO A 129 -6.93 2.42 17.80
C PRO A 129 -6.24 3.05 19.02
N SER A 130 -4.91 2.96 19.09
CA SER A 130 -4.10 3.53 20.17
C SER A 130 -3.62 4.95 19.88
N GLY A 131 -3.85 5.48 18.68
CA GLY A 131 -3.38 6.78 18.26
C GLY A 131 -4.26 7.42 17.21
N GLU A 132 -3.96 8.69 16.91
CA GLU A 132 -4.73 9.52 16.01
C GLU A 132 -4.86 8.90 14.59
N LYS A 133 -3.78 8.33 14.05
CA LYS A 133 -3.83 7.74 12.71
C LYS A 133 -4.75 6.53 12.62
N GLY A 134 -4.80 5.73 13.69
CA GLY A 134 -5.75 4.64 13.79
C GLY A 134 -7.19 5.14 13.89
N GLN A 135 -7.45 6.18 14.67
CA GLN A 135 -8.77 6.82 14.79
C GLN A 135 -9.25 7.32 13.43
N ILE A 136 -8.41 8.06 12.70
CA ILE A 136 -8.73 8.56 11.35
C ILE A 136 -9.08 7.40 10.40
N ARG A 137 -8.39 6.26 10.50
CA ARG A 137 -8.72 5.08 9.67
C ARG A 137 -10.05 4.44 10.07
N CYS A 138 -10.34 4.33 11.36
CA CYS A 138 -11.65 3.86 11.82
C CYS A 138 -12.79 4.79 11.35
N GLU A 139 -12.62 6.11 11.47
CA GLU A 139 -13.58 7.11 11.00
C GLU A 139 -13.80 7.01 9.48
N LEU A 140 -12.74 6.86 8.70
CA LEU A 140 -12.83 6.71 7.25
C LEU A 140 -13.63 5.46 6.85
N GLU A 141 -13.33 4.32 7.45
CA GLU A 141 -14.03 3.06 7.14
C GLU A 141 -15.48 3.07 7.65
N ALA A 142 -15.75 3.70 8.78
CA ALA A 142 -17.11 3.91 9.28
C ALA A 142 -17.91 4.80 8.33
N GLU A 143 -17.30 5.87 7.78
CA GLU A 143 -17.95 6.72 6.78
C GLU A 143 -18.22 5.96 5.48
N MET A 144 -17.29 5.12 5.00
CA MET A 144 -17.51 4.24 3.85
C MET A 144 -18.71 3.31 4.07
N ALA A 145 -18.81 2.70 5.25
CA ALA A 145 -19.92 1.82 5.61
C ALA A 145 -21.26 2.57 5.71
N ALA A 146 -21.27 3.76 6.32
CA ALA A 146 -22.47 4.58 6.44
C ALA A 146 -23.02 5.03 5.07
N ARG A 147 -22.14 5.35 4.12
CA ARG A 147 -22.51 5.75 2.76
C ARG A 147 -23.03 4.58 1.90
N ALA A 148 -22.91 3.35 2.36
CA ALA A 148 -23.53 2.20 1.67
C ALA A 148 -25.06 2.39 1.53
N GLY A 149 -25.73 2.90 2.57
CA GLY A 149 -27.15 3.28 2.51
C GLY A 149 -27.48 4.44 1.57
N GLN A 150 -26.45 5.13 1.05
CA GLN A 150 -26.56 6.25 0.10
C GLN A 150 -26.07 5.86 -1.30
N GLY A 151 -25.94 4.55 -1.59
CA GLY A 151 -25.55 4.03 -2.90
C GLY A 151 -24.04 3.94 -3.12
N LEU A 152 -23.19 4.14 -2.10
CA LEU A 152 -21.76 3.87 -2.26
C LEU A 152 -21.48 2.37 -2.21
N HIS A 153 -20.83 1.83 -3.20
CA HIS A 153 -20.26 0.48 -3.20
C HIS A 153 -18.75 0.60 -2.94
N SER A 154 -18.26 0.01 -1.86
CA SER A 154 -16.86 0.22 -1.47
C SER A 154 -16.20 -1.02 -0.86
N VAL A 155 -14.90 -1.14 -1.10
CA VAL A 155 -14.05 -2.20 -0.54
C VAL A 155 -12.82 -1.55 0.10
N VAL A 156 -12.51 -1.92 1.32
CA VAL A 156 -11.19 -1.69 1.91
C VAL A 156 -10.40 -2.99 1.92
N LEU A 157 -9.19 -2.97 1.37
CA LEU A 157 -8.26 -4.09 1.42
C LEU A 157 -7.10 -3.71 2.35
N ARG A 158 -7.16 -4.20 3.59
CA ARG A 158 -6.16 -3.93 4.62
C ARG A 158 -4.94 -4.82 4.41
N ALA A 159 -3.77 -4.29 4.67
CA ALA A 159 -2.51 -5.01 4.55
C ALA A 159 -1.50 -4.54 5.61
N GLY A 160 -0.42 -5.29 5.78
CA GLY A 160 0.72 -4.90 6.61
C GLY A 160 1.52 -3.75 6.02
N ASP A 161 2.71 -3.47 6.56
CA ASP A 161 3.57 -2.40 6.06
C ASP A 161 4.00 -2.65 4.60
N PHE A 162 3.95 -1.59 3.81
CA PHE A 162 4.17 -1.64 2.37
C PHE A 162 5.64 -1.59 2.00
N PHE A 163 6.08 -2.46 1.09
CA PHE A 163 7.40 -2.39 0.44
C PHE A 163 7.30 -2.63 -1.07
N GLY A 164 8.37 -2.29 -1.80
CA GLY A 164 8.40 -2.30 -3.28
C GLY A 164 7.77 -1.06 -3.92
N ALA A 165 7.84 -0.98 -5.23
CA ALA A 165 7.32 0.11 -6.06
C ALA A 165 7.84 1.50 -5.66
N GLY A 166 9.16 1.64 -5.47
CA GLY A 166 9.84 2.93 -5.26
C GLY A 166 10.01 3.33 -3.79
N THR A 167 10.32 4.62 -3.59
CA THR A 167 10.73 5.21 -2.32
C THR A 167 9.55 5.64 -1.44
N GLY A 168 9.77 5.84 -0.13
CA GLY A 168 8.80 6.35 0.83
C GLY A 168 8.22 5.28 1.77
N SER A 169 8.98 4.20 2.02
CA SER A 169 8.63 3.12 2.96
C SER A 169 9.65 2.99 4.08
N TRP A 170 9.35 2.16 5.06
CA TRP A 170 10.33 1.75 6.07
C TRP A 170 11.54 1.05 5.44
N MET A 171 11.34 0.35 4.32
CA MET A 171 12.41 -0.33 3.60
C MET A 171 13.50 0.65 3.18
N ASP A 172 13.18 1.68 2.42
CA ASP A 172 14.15 2.64 1.88
C ASP A 172 14.57 3.70 2.89
N GLN A 173 13.64 4.18 3.74
CA GLN A 173 13.94 5.28 4.66
C GLN A 173 14.73 4.84 5.90
N ALA A 174 14.65 3.55 6.28
CA ALA A 174 15.33 3.01 7.44
C ALA A 174 16.16 1.77 7.12
N MET A 175 15.54 0.69 6.63
CA MET A 175 16.16 -0.64 6.64
C MET A 175 17.36 -0.74 5.71
N VAL A 176 17.22 -0.33 4.46
CA VAL A 176 18.26 -0.42 3.42
C VAL A 176 18.91 0.92 3.09
N LYS A 177 18.56 1.99 3.80
CA LYS A 177 19.08 3.35 3.58
C LYS A 177 20.61 3.42 3.49
N SER A 178 21.29 2.60 4.26
CA SER A 178 22.75 2.55 4.33
C SER A 178 23.32 1.22 3.82
N ILE A 179 22.60 0.52 2.94
CA ILE A 179 23.02 -0.79 2.43
C ILE A 179 24.36 -0.72 1.70
N ALA A 180 24.62 0.33 0.94
CA ALA A 180 25.90 0.57 0.26
C ALA A 180 27.08 0.73 1.23
N LYS A 181 26.81 1.08 2.50
CA LYS A 181 27.80 1.16 3.59
C LYS A 181 27.85 -0.13 4.42
N GLY A 182 27.22 -1.19 3.96
CA GLY A 182 27.15 -2.48 4.67
C GLY A 182 26.36 -2.42 5.97
N LYS A 183 25.34 -1.54 6.07
CA LYS A 183 24.53 -1.41 7.26
C LYS A 183 23.03 -1.59 6.94
N LEU A 184 22.39 -2.46 7.72
CA LEU A 184 20.94 -2.64 7.75
C LEU A 184 20.39 -2.20 9.11
N VAL A 185 19.19 -1.63 9.13
CA VAL A 185 18.54 -1.14 10.34
C VAL A 185 17.14 -1.74 10.43
N TYR A 186 16.79 -2.35 11.58
CA TYR A 186 15.42 -2.80 11.82
C TYR A 186 14.77 -1.94 12.91
N PRO A 187 13.52 -1.47 12.71
CA PRO A 187 12.89 -0.55 13.66
C PRO A 187 12.42 -1.19 14.97
N GLY A 188 12.31 -2.51 15.04
CA GLY A 188 11.77 -3.23 16.20
C GLY A 188 12.68 -4.31 16.76
N PRO A 189 12.18 -5.09 17.74
CA PRO A 189 12.82 -6.33 18.17
C PRO A 189 12.87 -7.34 17.03
N LEU A 190 13.98 -8.07 16.92
CA LEU A 190 14.21 -8.99 15.81
C LEU A 190 13.37 -10.26 15.84
N ASN A 191 12.76 -10.57 16.99
CA ASN A 191 11.97 -11.79 17.21
C ASN A 191 10.45 -11.58 17.13
N VAL A 192 9.98 -10.35 16.86
CA VAL A 192 8.56 -10.05 16.79
C VAL A 192 8.06 -10.21 15.34
N PRO A 193 7.03 -11.04 15.10
CA PRO A 193 6.38 -11.15 13.79
C PRO A 193 5.70 -9.83 13.37
N HIS A 194 5.87 -9.44 12.12
CA HIS A 194 5.32 -8.23 11.53
C HIS A 194 4.80 -8.53 10.13
N ALA A 195 3.64 -7.99 9.80
CA ALA A 195 3.01 -8.19 8.49
C ALA A 195 3.55 -7.20 7.46
N TRP A 196 3.89 -7.72 6.28
CA TRP A 196 4.43 -6.99 5.15
C TRP A 196 3.61 -7.22 3.89
N ALA A 197 3.39 -6.18 3.11
CA ALA A 197 2.72 -6.26 1.82
C ALA A 197 3.63 -5.77 0.70
N TYR A 198 3.97 -6.67 -0.23
CA TYR A 198 4.63 -6.30 -1.47
C TYR A 198 3.62 -5.60 -2.37
N LEU A 199 3.86 -4.33 -2.71
CA LEU A 199 2.87 -3.49 -3.39
C LEU A 199 2.40 -4.03 -4.74
N PRO A 200 3.23 -4.63 -5.61
CA PRO A 200 2.74 -5.26 -6.83
C PRO A 200 1.74 -6.40 -6.58
N ASP A 201 1.94 -7.21 -5.52
CA ASP A 201 1.02 -8.29 -5.17
C ASP A 201 -0.30 -7.74 -4.62
N LEU A 202 -0.22 -6.73 -3.76
CA LEU A 202 -1.40 -6.04 -3.25
C LEU A 202 -2.20 -5.41 -4.41
N ALA A 203 -1.52 -4.80 -5.38
CA ALA A 203 -2.18 -4.24 -6.56
C ALA A 203 -2.87 -5.32 -7.42
N ARG A 204 -2.25 -6.52 -7.58
CA ARG A 204 -2.92 -7.66 -8.22
C ARG A 204 -4.16 -8.13 -7.44
N ALA A 205 -4.13 -8.09 -6.11
CA ALA A 205 -5.30 -8.39 -5.30
C ALA A 205 -6.44 -7.38 -5.54
N PHE A 206 -6.13 -6.09 -5.71
CA PHE A 206 -7.13 -5.07 -6.11
C PHE A 206 -7.76 -5.39 -7.46
N VAL A 207 -6.96 -5.79 -8.46
CA VAL A 207 -7.48 -6.23 -9.76
C VAL A 207 -8.41 -7.43 -9.59
N ALA A 208 -7.97 -8.45 -8.88
CA ALA A 208 -8.76 -9.67 -8.67
C ALA A 208 -10.10 -9.39 -7.98
N VAL A 209 -10.15 -8.48 -7.00
CA VAL A 209 -11.41 -8.04 -6.36
C VAL A 209 -12.27 -7.27 -7.35
N ALA A 210 -11.69 -6.37 -8.14
CA ALA A 210 -12.41 -5.58 -9.15
C ALA A 210 -13.02 -6.45 -10.29
N GLU A 211 -12.47 -7.63 -10.54
CA GLU A 211 -12.95 -8.58 -11.54
C GLU A 211 -14.11 -9.47 -11.05
N ARG A 212 -14.40 -9.46 -9.76
CA ARG A 212 -15.56 -10.17 -9.20
C ARG A 212 -16.83 -9.32 -9.30
N PRO A 213 -18.01 -9.94 -9.13
CA PRO A 213 -19.25 -9.20 -9.05
C PRO A 213 -19.16 -8.05 -8.05
N ARG A 214 -19.72 -6.89 -8.40
CA ARG A 214 -19.67 -5.68 -7.59
C ARG A 214 -20.18 -5.97 -6.17
N VAL A 215 -19.44 -5.51 -5.17
CA VAL A 215 -19.88 -5.53 -3.77
C VAL A 215 -21.16 -4.69 -3.62
N GLN A 216 -22.08 -5.16 -2.80
CA GLN A 216 -23.26 -4.40 -2.44
C GLN A 216 -22.99 -3.72 -1.09
N GLY A 217 -22.84 -2.40 -1.09
CA GLY A 217 -22.50 -1.64 0.10
C GLY A 217 -21.00 -1.64 0.42
N PHE A 218 -20.62 -2.06 1.63
CA PHE A 218 -19.25 -1.98 2.15
C PHE A 218 -18.67 -3.35 2.49
N GLU A 219 -17.47 -3.64 2.02
CA GLU A 219 -16.74 -4.88 2.30
C GLU A 219 -15.35 -4.59 2.85
N ARG A 220 -14.95 -5.33 3.90
CA ARG A 220 -13.56 -5.38 4.40
C ARG A 220 -12.92 -6.67 4.00
N LEU A 221 -11.69 -6.60 3.51
CA LEU A 221 -10.86 -7.74 3.16
C LEU A 221 -9.45 -7.52 3.69
N HIS A 222 -8.77 -8.62 4.02
CA HIS A 222 -7.37 -8.58 4.44
C HIS A 222 -6.46 -9.25 3.41
N PHE A 223 -5.38 -8.58 3.08
CA PHE A 223 -4.27 -9.12 2.30
C PHE A 223 -3.19 -9.63 3.25
N ALA A 224 -3.00 -10.95 3.31
CA ALA A 224 -2.06 -11.58 4.26
C ALA A 224 -0.61 -11.14 4.02
N GLY A 225 -0.18 -11.08 2.75
CA GLY A 225 1.20 -10.76 2.39
C GLY A 225 2.21 -11.71 3.02
N HIS A 226 3.31 -11.15 3.51
CA HIS A 226 4.36 -11.90 4.22
C HIS A 226 4.33 -11.56 5.71
N THR A 227 4.33 -12.56 6.59
CA THR A 227 4.52 -12.36 8.03
C THR A 227 5.91 -12.85 8.40
N LEU A 228 6.78 -11.94 8.86
CA LEU A 228 8.19 -12.20 9.11
C LEU A 228 8.62 -11.56 10.42
N THR A 229 9.49 -12.23 11.15
CA THR A 229 10.24 -11.58 12.23
C THR A 229 11.28 -10.61 11.63
N GLY A 230 11.75 -9.67 12.44
CA GLY A 230 12.81 -8.77 12.00
C GLY A 230 14.09 -9.50 11.56
N ALA A 231 14.44 -10.60 12.25
CA ALA A 231 15.57 -11.44 11.87
C ALA A 231 15.36 -12.04 10.48
N GLN A 232 14.21 -12.70 10.26
CA GLN A 232 13.89 -13.32 8.97
C GLN A 232 13.89 -12.31 7.81
N LEU A 233 13.35 -11.11 8.03
CA LEU A 233 13.36 -10.09 7.00
C LEU A 233 14.76 -9.59 6.69
N LEU A 234 15.61 -9.35 7.70
CA LEU A 234 16.99 -8.93 7.47
C LEU A 234 17.82 -10.04 6.80
N ASP A 235 17.65 -11.31 7.18
CA ASP A 235 18.28 -12.46 6.51
C ASP A 235 17.89 -12.51 5.02
N ALA A 236 16.60 -12.31 4.71
CA ALA A 236 16.11 -12.30 3.34
C ALA A 236 16.65 -11.09 2.54
N ILE A 237 16.75 -9.90 3.14
CA ILE A 237 17.37 -8.72 2.52
C ILE A 237 18.85 -8.98 2.22
N GLU A 238 19.60 -9.58 3.15
CA GLU A 238 21.00 -9.92 2.97
C GLU A 238 21.20 -10.92 1.83
N ALA A 239 20.34 -11.94 1.74
CA ALA A 239 20.36 -12.93 0.66
C ALA A 239 20.06 -12.28 -0.70
N ALA A 240 19.02 -11.43 -0.78
CA ALA A 240 18.67 -10.72 -2.00
C ALA A 240 19.80 -9.76 -2.44
N ALA A 241 20.39 -9.02 -1.49
CA ALA A 241 21.51 -8.12 -1.74
C ALA A 241 22.77 -8.88 -2.20
N ALA A 242 23.05 -10.07 -1.63
CA ALA A 242 24.16 -10.91 -2.08
C ALA A 242 23.99 -11.35 -3.54
N GLY A 243 22.77 -11.76 -3.94
CA GLY A 243 22.44 -12.09 -5.33
C GLY A 243 22.56 -10.93 -6.31
N LEU A 244 22.59 -9.68 -5.82
CA LEU A 244 22.81 -8.46 -6.60
C LEU A 244 24.24 -7.92 -6.50
N GLY A 245 25.16 -8.64 -5.84
CA GLY A 245 26.54 -8.21 -5.67
C GLY A 245 26.73 -7.07 -4.67
N LEU A 246 25.74 -6.81 -3.81
CA LEU A 246 25.76 -5.69 -2.85
C LEU A 246 26.34 -6.08 -1.48
N ARG A 247 26.69 -7.36 -1.27
CA ARG A 247 27.18 -7.84 0.02
C ARG A 247 28.62 -7.38 0.27
N PRO A 248 28.89 -6.66 1.38
CA PRO A 248 30.26 -6.31 1.75
C PRO A 248 31.10 -7.56 2.11
N ALA A 249 32.39 -7.52 1.89
CA ALA A 249 33.32 -8.62 2.26
C ALA A 249 33.22 -9.00 3.76
N THR A 250 32.96 -7.99 4.62
CA THR A 250 32.82 -8.18 6.08
C THR A 250 31.39 -8.57 6.52
N GLY A 251 30.46 -8.77 5.57
CA GLY A 251 29.04 -8.95 5.86
C GLY A 251 28.34 -7.65 6.24
N PHE A 252 27.01 -7.74 6.45
CA PHE A 252 26.20 -6.60 6.89
C PHE A 252 26.25 -6.42 8.41
N ARG A 253 26.29 -5.17 8.86
CA ARG A 253 26.10 -4.81 10.27
C ARG A 253 24.63 -4.46 10.50
N ARG A 254 23.99 -5.11 11.46
CA ARG A 254 22.59 -4.86 11.83
C ARG A 254 22.53 -3.85 12.97
N GLY A 255 21.65 -2.87 12.85
CA GLY A 255 21.37 -1.84 13.86
C GLY A 255 19.89 -1.69 14.13
N GLY A 256 19.54 -0.96 15.20
CA GLY A 256 18.17 -0.61 15.54
C GLY A 256 17.88 0.87 15.32
N MET A 257 16.61 1.24 15.41
CA MET A 257 16.17 2.63 15.41
C MET A 257 16.41 3.29 16.77
N PRO A 258 16.91 4.53 16.82
CA PRO A 258 17.14 5.27 18.07
C PRO A 258 15.82 5.86 18.61
N TRP A 259 14.88 5.02 19.03
CA TRP A 259 13.53 5.44 19.43
C TRP A 259 13.52 6.44 20.59
N ALA A 260 14.48 6.37 21.52
CA ALA A 260 14.58 7.35 22.60
C ALA A 260 14.83 8.76 22.04
N LEU A 261 15.76 8.89 21.08
CA LEU A 261 16.06 10.16 20.42
C LEU A 261 14.86 10.65 19.57
N ILE A 262 14.19 9.73 18.85
CA ILE A 262 13.01 10.07 18.04
C ILE A 262 11.87 10.58 18.93
N ARG A 263 11.62 9.96 20.10
CA ARG A 263 10.61 10.41 21.03
C ARG A 263 10.95 11.79 21.63
N LEU A 264 12.20 12.01 22.00
CA LEU A 264 12.65 13.30 22.52
C LEU A 264 12.50 14.39 21.43
N GLY A 265 12.98 14.13 20.22
CA GLY A 265 12.83 15.06 19.10
C GLY A 265 11.38 15.27 18.68
N GLY A 266 10.49 14.31 18.93
CA GLY A 266 9.06 14.43 18.68
C GLY A 266 8.35 15.51 19.51
N LEU A 267 8.99 16.03 20.56
CA LEU A 267 8.49 17.19 21.29
C LEU A 267 8.55 18.47 20.45
N VAL A 268 9.51 18.55 19.52
CA VAL A 268 9.76 19.73 18.68
C VAL A 268 9.37 19.50 17.22
N TRP A 269 9.67 18.30 16.67
CA TRP A 269 9.45 18.00 15.25
C TRP A 269 8.22 17.15 15.02
N PRO A 270 7.17 17.66 14.33
CA PRO A 270 5.90 16.95 14.09
C PRO A 270 6.08 15.59 13.40
N MET A 271 7.03 15.48 12.46
CA MET A 271 7.31 14.21 11.77
C MET A 271 7.83 13.14 12.74
N TRP A 272 8.72 13.47 13.66
CA TRP A 272 9.24 12.54 14.66
C TRP A 272 8.18 12.14 15.67
N ARG A 273 7.27 13.04 16.02
CA ARG A 273 6.08 12.72 16.84
C ARG A 273 5.21 11.68 16.14
N SER A 274 4.93 11.88 14.85
CA SER A 274 4.17 10.94 14.03
C SER A 274 4.83 9.56 13.92
N LEU A 275 6.16 9.49 13.81
CA LEU A 275 6.91 8.24 13.80
C LEU A 275 6.88 7.56 15.18
N ALA A 276 7.05 8.32 16.27
CA ALA A 276 7.01 7.81 17.63
C ALA A 276 5.64 7.21 17.98
N GLU A 277 4.55 7.85 17.55
CA GLU A 277 3.19 7.34 17.70
C GLU A 277 3.05 5.93 17.12
N MET A 278 3.61 5.69 15.93
CA MET A 278 3.51 4.40 15.23
C MET A 278 4.51 3.35 15.72
N SER A 279 5.39 3.70 16.68
CA SER A 279 6.46 2.80 17.14
C SER A 279 5.96 1.52 17.82
N TYR A 280 4.71 1.48 18.28
CA TYR A 280 4.10 0.28 18.88
C TYR A 280 4.00 -0.87 17.90
N LEU A 281 3.75 -0.62 16.60
CA LEU A 281 3.62 -1.63 15.56
C LEU A 281 4.83 -2.56 15.49
N TRP A 282 6.02 -2.05 15.80
CA TRP A 282 7.26 -2.84 15.80
C TRP A 282 7.40 -3.79 16.98
N ARG A 283 6.57 -3.65 18.02
CA ARG A 283 6.63 -4.45 19.25
C ARG A 283 5.45 -5.37 19.43
N VAL A 284 4.37 -5.14 18.69
CA VAL A 284 3.15 -5.94 18.78
C VAL A 284 3.16 -6.95 17.63
N PRO A 285 3.21 -8.27 17.95
CA PRO A 285 3.19 -9.30 16.92
C PRO A 285 1.86 -9.25 16.17
N HIS A 286 1.91 -9.26 14.82
CA HIS A 286 0.69 -9.27 14.03
C HIS A 286 0.88 -9.90 12.65
N ALA A 287 -0.17 -10.56 12.22
CA ALA A 287 -0.38 -11.12 10.88
C ALA A 287 -1.81 -10.82 10.45
N LEU A 288 -2.09 -10.81 9.17
CA LEU A 288 -3.45 -10.69 8.64
C LEU A 288 -3.92 -12.02 8.05
N SER A 289 -5.17 -12.41 8.36
CA SER A 289 -5.81 -13.53 7.70
C SER A 289 -6.20 -13.14 6.28
N GLY A 290 -5.77 -13.90 5.29
CA GLY A 290 -6.22 -13.74 3.90
C GLY A 290 -7.44 -14.60 3.53
N ALA A 291 -8.10 -15.21 4.51
CA ALA A 291 -9.14 -16.21 4.25
C ALA A 291 -10.36 -15.61 3.51
N ALA A 292 -10.87 -14.47 3.95
CA ALA A 292 -12.00 -13.81 3.29
C ALA A 292 -11.65 -13.36 1.86
N LEU A 293 -10.44 -12.83 1.66
CA LEU A 293 -9.95 -12.49 0.32
C LEU A 293 -9.87 -13.73 -0.58
N ALA A 294 -9.31 -14.83 -0.08
CA ALA A 294 -9.23 -16.07 -0.84
C ALA A 294 -10.62 -16.66 -1.17
N GLN A 295 -11.60 -16.57 -0.27
CA GLN A 295 -12.99 -16.94 -0.56
C GLN A 295 -13.60 -16.04 -1.64
N ARG A 296 -13.28 -14.74 -1.62
CA ARG A 296 -13.82 -13.75 -2.55
C ARG A 296 -13.28 -13.89 -3.97
N VAL A 297 -11.96 -14.14 -4.13
CA VAL A 297 -11.29 -14.09 -5.42
C VAL A 297 -10.60 -15.38 -5.84
N GLY A 298 -10.51 -16.37 -4.96
CA GLY A 298 -9.68 -17.57 -5.14
C GLY A 298 -8.25 -17.36 -4.68
N ALA A 299 -7.39 -18.35 -4.91
CA ALA A 299 -5.97 -18.24 -4.60
C ALA A 299 -5.31 -17.21 -5.51
N LEU A 300 -4.57 -16.29 -4.91
CA LEU A 300 -3.79 -15.29 -5.63
C LEU A 300 -2.31 -15.73 -5.72
N PRO A 301 -1.66 -15.53 -6.86
CA PRO A 301 -0.23 -15.74 -6.96
C PRO A 301 0.51 -14.74 -6.05
N SER A 302 1.48 -15.23 -5.29
CA SER A 302 2.35 -14.42 -4.44
C SER A 302 3.76 -14.45 -4.99
N THR A 303 4.38 -13.28 -5.07
CA THR A 303 5.80 -13.18 -5.41
C THR A 303 6.64 -13.77 -4.29
N LEU A 304 7.60 -14.64 -4.63
CA LEU A 304 8.53 -15.17 -3.64
C LEU A 304 9.24 -14.00 -2.93
N LEU A 305 9.40 -14.09 -1.62
CA LEU A 305 10.00 -13.02 -0.80
C LEU A 305 11.36 -12.56 -1.34
N HIS A 306 12.20 -13.53 -1.74
CA HIS A 306 13.52 -13.24 -2.33
C HIS A 306 13.41 -12.36 -3.59
N ASP A 307 12.49 -12.67 -4.48
CA ASP A 307 12.29 -11.93 -5.73
C ASP A 307 11.66 -10.57 -5.48
N ALA A 308 10.70 -10.48 -4.56
CA ALA A 308 10.10 -9.22 -4.14
C ALA A 308 11.15 -8.26 -3.55
N LEU A 309 12.08 -8.78 -2.74
CA LEU A 309 13.17 -7.99 -2.17
C LEU A 309 14.22 -7.60 -3.22
N ARG A 310 14.57 -8.50 -4.14
CA ARG A 310 15.47 -8.18 -5.26
C ARG A 310 14.90 -7.05 -6.12
N CYS A 311 13.65 -7.18 -6.57
CA CYS A 311 12.97 -6.13 -7.32
C CYS A 311 12.94 -4.82 -6.55
N SER A 312 12.63 -4.86 -5.25
CA SER A 312 12.62 -3.65 -4.40
C SER A 312 13.98 -2.96 -4.32
N LEU A 313 15.07 -3.71 -4.19
CA LEU A 313 16.44 -3.13 -4.16
C LEU A 313 16.83 -2.51 -5.51
N ILE A 314 16.39 -3.11 -6.62
CA ILE A 314 16.59 -2.56 -7.97
C ILE A 314 15.78 -1.29 -8.16
N ASP A 315 14.48 -1.28 -7.80
CA ASP A 315 13.59 -0.11 -7.87
C ASP A 315 14.09 1.06 -7.05
N LEU A 316 14.82 0.78 -5.96
CA LEU A 316 15.46 1.77 -5.10
C LEU A 316 16.83 2.26 -5.65
N GLY A 317 17.26 1.74 -6.78
CA GLY A 317 18.52 2.13 -7.43
C GLY A 317 19.79 1.59 -6.75
N HIS A 318 19.67 0.57 -5.90
CA HIS A 318 20.84 -0.06 -5.26
C HIS A 318 21.60 -1.01 -6.21
N ALA A 319 20.93 -1.51 -7.24
CA ALA A 319 21.53 -2.32 -8.30
C ALA A 319 20.96 -1.94 -9.66
N PRO A 320 21.70 -2.17 -10.77
CA PRO A 320 21.20 -1.90 -12.11
C PRO A 320 19.96 -2.77 -12.40
N ALA A 321 19.06 -2.24 -13.25
CA ALA A 321 17.90 -3.00 -13.72
C ALA A 321 18.37 -4.30 -14.40
N LEU A 322 17.74 -5.42 -14.03
CA LEU A 322 17.97 -6.69 -14.71
C LEU A 322 17.58 -6.52 -16.19
N LYS A 323 18.44 -6.97 -17.12
CA LYS A 323 18.03 -7.12 -18.52
C LYS A 323 16.82 -8.03 -18.55
N ALA A 324 15.82 -7.71 -19.39
CA ALA A 324 14.48 -8.29 -19.42
C ALA A 324 14.38 -9.83 -19.61
N GLU A 325 15.50 -10.55 -19.65
CA GLU A 325 15.57 -11.99 -19.91
C GLU A 325 15.27 -12.90 -18.70
N LEU A 326 15.00 -12.36 -17.52
CA LEU A 326 14.87 -13.17 -16.27
C LEU A 326 13.59 -12.89 -15.45
N LEU A 327 12.54 -12.34 -16.03
CA LEU A 327 11.24 -12.30 -15.36
C LEU A 327 10.49 -13.59 -15.74
N PRO A 328 10.17 -14.49 -14.78
CA PRO A 328 9.27 -15.59 -15.07
C PRO A 328 7.90 -15.03 -15.45
N THR A 329 7.39 -15.48 -16.57
CA THR A 329 6.06 -15.21 -17.13
C THR A 329 4.95 -15.69 -16.22
#